data_19618853a08b677e360767026b7df381
#
_entry.id   19618853a08b677e360767026b7df381
#
_cell.length_a   1.000
_cell.length_b   1.000
_cell.length_c   1.000
_cell.angle_alpha   90.00
_cell.angle_beta   90.00
_cell.angle_gamma   90.00
#
_symmetry.space_group_name_H-M   'P 1'
#
loop_
_entity.id
_entity.type
_entity.pdbx_description
1 polymer ?
#
loop_
_entity_poly.entity_id
_entity_poly.type
_entity_poly.pdbx_seq_one_letter_code
_entity_poly.pdbx_strand_id
1 'polypeptide(L)'
;MNFNLNIAKKLPAYIVGVALVTGAAMGVIGAFETSSYMRTEVESKLVGILDSRKSGLNLYLKSIEEDLKVMSADLMVKEGLVEFSSGFSRFGVDAGQGLQDIYIDRNKFPAGEKQRLDMADDGSFYSQIHGKYHPSLRTFQEQRDYYDVFLVNPQGDVVYSVFKELDFATNLSKGKWRDTGLAAAFKAAMSKNTGDISYLDFQPYAPSANVPAGFIATKVVSSSGGTLGALILQMPIGKINGSLQGKEGLGESGESYIVGGDLLMRSDSRFSEETNILKTKVDTLAVQEALAGESGIEEVLDYRGVPVLSAYSQINYNGTTWAIMTEIDKSEALESVSELIMITLYIGIGLILLMGVLGYFLSNSIVNPMNALTSALREMGEGNDNVEIPYGEREDELGQMSRAVTQIRENSAEKARVEAEEAQAAQEKARIEEENARKEEERKEQERKEVAAAEEMERQQTENERKQAEEEAERQRVDADNAEREAREQRIN
;
A
#
# COMPACT_ATOMS: atom_id res chain seq x y z
N MET A 1 -39.12 -30.12 22.33
CA MET A 1 -39.24 -29.59 23.70
C MET A 1 -40.42 -28.59 23.71
N ASN A 2 -41.56 -29.01 24.25
CA ASN A 2 -42.71 -28.10 24.46
C ASN A 2 -42.39 -27.25 25.68
N PHE A 3 -41.85 -26.05 25.47
CA PHE A 3 -41.74 -25.07 26.54
C PHE A 3 -43.12 -24.53 26.88
N ASN A 4 -43.75 -25.11 27.88
CA ASN A 4 -45.02 -24.61 28.48
C ASN A 4 -44.70 -23.35 29.33
N LEU A 5 -44.10 -22.34 28.71
CA LEU A 5 -43.82 -21.05 29.35
C LEU A 5 -45.13 -20.23 29.31
N ASN A 6 -45.47 -19.59 30.42
CA ASN A 6 -46.54 -18.62 30.51
C ASN A 6 -46.26 -17.43 29.57
N ILE A 7 -47.28 -16.78 29.05
CA ILE A 7 -47.15 -15.62 28.11
C ILE A 7 -46.22 -14.55 28.66
N ALA A 8 -46.22 -14.33 29.97
CA ALA A 8 -45.33 -13.42 30.66
C ALA A 8 -43.82 -13.75 30.46
N LYS A 9 -43.48 -15.02 30.21
CA LYS A 9 -42.11 -15.46 29.92
C LYS A 9 -41.84 -15.67 28.43
N LYS A 10 -42.91 -15.95 27.63
CA LYS A 10 -42.80 -16.13 26.18
C LYS A 10 -42.53 -14.81 25.45
N LEU A 11 -43.25 -13.74 25.82
CA LEU A 11 -43.16 -12.46 25.14
C LEU A 11 -41.76 -11.84 25.22
N PRO A 12 -41.11 -11.70 26.40
CA PRO A 12 -39.71 -11.27 26.48
C PRO A 12 -38.75 -12.20 25.72
N ALA A 13 -38.95 -13.52 25.82
CA ALA A 13 -38.11 -14.49 25.14
C ALA A 13 -38.20 -14.36 23.60
N TYR A 14 -39.36 -14.11 23.04
CA TYR A 14 -39.52 -13.85 21.60
C TYR A 14 -38.89 -12.54 21.18
N ILE A 15 -39.09 -11.45 21.95
CA ILE A 15 -38.48 -10.14 21.67
C ILE A 15 -36.95 -10.25 21.67
N VAL A 16 -36.38 -10.86 22.71
CA VAL A 16 -34.93 -11.10 22.80
C VAL A 16 -34.45 -12.06 21.71
N GLY A 17 -35.21 -13.14 21.43
CA GLY A 17 -34.89 -14.10 20.38
C GLY A 17 -34.81 -13.46 18.99
N VAL A 18 -35.81 -12.63 18.65
CA VAL A 18 -35.85 -11.89 17.37
C VAL A 18 -34.69 -10.89 17.32
N ALA A 19 -34.45 -10.13 18.40
CA ALA A 19 -33.36 -9.18 18.49
C ALA A 19 -31.99 -9.85 18.33
N LEU A 20 -31.78 -11.04 18.94
CA LEU A 20 -30.58 -11.85 18.79
C LEU A 20 -30.36 -12.32 17.35
N VAL A 21 -31.39 -12.88 16.73
CA VAL A 21 -31.31 -13.37 15.34
C VAL A 21 -31.02 -12.23 14.37
N THR A 22 -31.76 -11.14 14.51
CA THR A 22 -31.60 -9.96 13.65
C THR A 22 -30.24 -9.28 13.87
N GLY A 23 -29.84 -9.11 15.14
CA GLY A 23 -28.55 -8.53 15.49
C GLY A 23 -27.37 -9.38 15.02
N ALA A 24 -27.46 -10.71 15.17
CA ALA A 24 -26.43 -11.62 14.66
C ALA A 24 -26.36 -11.59 13.12
N ALA A 25 -27.51 -11.60 12.43
CA ALA A 25 -27.54 -11.52 10.96
C ALA A 25 -26.95 -10.20 10.45
N MET A 26 -27.33 -9.07 11.04
CA MET A 26 -26.78 -7.75 10.68
C MET A 26 -25.29 -7.64 11.02
N GLY A 27 -24.88 -8.20 12.15
CA GLY A 27 -23.46 -8.22 12.57
C GLY A 27 -22.59 -9.02 11.59
N VAL A 28 -23.05 -10.20 11.17
CA VAL A 28 -22.32 -11.05 10.19
C VAL A 28 -22.27 -10.38 8.82
N ILE A 29 -23.39 -9.86 8.32
CA ILE A 29 -23.41 -9.16 7.02
C ILE A 29 -22.53 -7.91 7.06
N GLY A 30 -22.66 -7.09 8.11
CA GLY A 30 -21.86 -5.89 8.26
C GLY A 30 -20.36 -6.17 8.38
N ALA A 31 -19.97 -7.20 9.13
CA ALA A 31 -18.58 -7.62 9.24
C ALA A 31 -18.03 -8.11 7.88
N PHE A 32 -18.82 -8.88 7.14
CA PHE A 32 -18.41 -9.36 5.81
C PHE A 32 -18.27 -8.23 4.79
N GLU A 33 -19.26 -7.33 4.71
CA GLU A 33 -19.21 -6.19 3.81
C GLU A 33 -18.07 -5.21 4.16
N THR A 34 -17.89 -4.91 5.45
CA THR A 34 -16.82 -4.04 5.91
C THR A 34 -15.44 -4.64 5.60
N SER A 35 -15.26 -5.94 5.85
CA SER A 35 -14.01 -6.64 5.54
C SER A 35 -13.70 -6.61 4.04
N SER A 36 -14.71 -6.88 3.20
CA SER A 36 -14.56 -6.85 1.74
C SER A 36 -14.25 -5.45 1.22
N TYR A 37 -14.95 -4.44 1.73
CA TYR A 37 -14.72 -3.04 1.36
C TYR A 37 -13.32 -2.56 1.75
N MET A 38 -12.91 -2.79 2.99
CA MET A 38 -11.59 -2.40 3.49
C MET A 38 -10.46 -3.11 2.73
N ARG A 39 -10.64 -4.39 2.43
CA ARG A 39 -9.68 -5.12 1.60
C ARG A 39 -9.52 -4.47 0.24
N THR A 40 -10.61 -4.17 -0.46
CA THR A 40 -10.59 -3.52 -1.77
C THR A 40 -9.92 -2.14 -1.71
N GLU A 41 -10.15 -1.38 -0.64
CA GLU A 41 -9.52 -0.08 -0.44
C GLU A 41 -8.01 -0.20 -0.23
N VAL A 42 -7.55 -1.13 0.60
CA VAL A 42 -6.12 -1.41 0.79
C VAL A 42 -5.47 -1.88 -0.51
N GLU A 43 -6.11 -2.79 -1.23
CA GLU A 43 -5.65 -3.27 -2.54
C GLU A 43 -5.52 -2.12 -3.55
N SER A 44 -6.53 -1.27 -3.66
CA SER A 44 -6.50 -0.09 -4.54
C SER A 44 -5.39 0.89 -4.17
N LYS A 45 -5.19 1.12 -2.87
CA LYS A 45 -4.11 1.97 -2.35
C LYS A 45 -2.73 1.39 -2.68
N LEU A 46 -2.52 0.09 -2.48
CA LEU A 46 -1.26 -0.58 -2.80
C LEU A 46 -0.95 -0.49 -4.30
N VAL A 47 -1.93 -0.72 -5.18
CA VAL A 47 -1.77 -0.54 -6.63
C VAL A 47 -1.40 0.90 -6.96
N GLY A 48 -2.08 1.88 -6.36
CA GLY A 48 -1.77 3.30 -6.58
C GLY A 48 -0.33 3.66 -6.17
N ILE A 49 0.16 3.11 -5.05
CA ILE A 49 1.54 3.29 -4.59
C ILE A 49 2.50 2.58 -5.53
N LEU A 50 2.23 1.33 -5.91
CA LEU A 50 3.02 0.56 -6.87
C LEU A 50 3.19 1.33 -8.19
N ASP A 51 2.10 1.83 -8.76
CA ASP A 51 2.12 2.59 -10.02
C ASP A 51 2.90 3.90 -9.89
N SER A 52 2.78 4.58 -8.76
CA SER A 52 3.57 5.77 -8.45
C SER A 52 5.07 5.45 -8.38
N ARG A 53 5.45 4.39 -7.65
CA ARG A 53 6.85 3.93 -7.53
C ARG A 53 7.41 3.48 -8.87
N LYS A 54 6.65 2.67 -9.62
CA LYS A 54 6.99 2.23 -10.98
C LYS A 54 7.22 3.42 -11.92
N SER A 55 6.31 4.38 -11.91
CA SER A 55 6.42 5.59 -12.73
C SER A 55 7.63 6.43 -12.34
N GLY A 56 7.85 6.64 -11.04
CA GLY A 56 9.00 7.37 -10.52
C GLY A 56 10.32 6.70 -10.91
N LEU A 57 10.42 5.39 -10.73
CA LEU A 57 11.61 4.64 -11.12
C LEU A 57 11.86 4.67 -12.63
N ASN A 58 10.82 4.50 -13.46
CA ASN A 58 10.94 4.59 -14.90
C ASN A 58 11.41 5.97 -15.38
N LEU A 59 10.88 7.04 -14.79
CA LEU A 59 11.32 8.41 -15.08
C LEU A 59 12.78 8.61 -14.70
N TYR A 60 13.18 8.08 -13.56
CA TYR A 60 14.56 8.16 -13.12
C TYR A 60 15.50 7.38 -14.05
N LEU A 61 15.17 6.13 -14.38
CA LEU A 61 15.96 5.31 -15.32
C LEU A 61 16.08 5.98 -16.69
N LYS A 62 15.00 6.60 -17.17
CA LYS A 62 15.01 7.40 -18.40
C LYS A 62 15.93 8.61 -18.29
N SER A 63 15.98 9.29 -17.14
CA SER A 63 16.89 10.41 -16.93
C SER A 63 18.36 9.98 -17.02
N ILE A 64 18.69 8.77 -16.57
CA ILE A 64 20.04 8.20 -16.73
C ILE A 64 20.39 7.99 -18.22
N GLU A 65 19.45 7.51 -19.01
CA GLU A 65 19.65 7.38 -20.46
C GLU A 65 19.87 8.73 -21.15
N GLU A 66 19.11 9.74 -20.74
CA GLU A 66 19.23 11.11 -21.25
C GLU A 66 20.59 11.69 -20.88
N ASP A 67 21.03 11.53 -19.63
CA ASP A 67 22.37 11.94 -19.20
C ASP A 67 23.47 11.28 -20.04
N LEU A 68 23.38 9.97 -20.25
CA LEU A 68 24.35 9.22 -21.04
C LEU A 68 24.41 9.72 -22.49
N LYS A 69 23.24 9.97 -23.11
CA LYS A 69 23.15 10.52 -24.47
C LYS A 69 23.74 11.93 -24.58
N VAL A 70 23.39 12.81 -23.64
CA VAL A 70 23.88 14.19 -23.60
C VAL A 70 25.40 14.18 -23.43
N MET A 71 25.90 13.46 -22.44
CA MET A 71 27.33 13.38 -22.14
C MET A 71 28.12 12.75 -23.29
N SER A 72 27.62 11.70 -23.94
CA SER A 72 28.32 11.07 -25.07
C SER A 72 28.38 11.99 -26.31
N ALA A 73 27.47 12.94 -26.41
CA ALA A 73 27.46 13.95 -27.48
C ALA A 73 28.32 15.19 -27.13
N ASP A 74 28.60 15.41 -25.85
CA ASP A 74 29.32 16.57 -25.36
C ASP A 74 30.75 16.62 -25.88
N LEU A 75 31.20 17.83 -26.27
CA LEU A 75 32.54 18.06 -26.83
C LEU A 75 33.63 17.75 -25.81
N MET A 76 33.40 18.09 -24.53
CA MET A 76 34.33 17.84 -23.44
C MET A 76 34.56 16.32 -23.27
N VAL A 77 33.57 15.48 -23.36
CA VAL A 77 33.72 14.03 -23.29
C VAL A 77 34.43 13.47 -24.49
N LYS A 78 34.12 13.96 -25.72
CA LYS A 78 34.77 13.53 -26.94
C LYS A 78 36.28 13.92 -26.96
N GLU A 79 36.57 15.15 -26.65
CA GLU A 79 37.96 15.64 -26.55
C GLU A 79 38.70 14.93 -25.42
N GLY A 80 38.05 14.81 -24.23
CA GLY A 80 38.61 14.10 -23.08
C GLY A 80 38.97 12.65 -23.42
N LEU A 81 38.08 11.93 -24.11
CA LEU A 81 38.34 10.53 -24.50
C LEU A 81 39.53 10.42 -25.45
N VAL A 82 39.69 11.36 -26.40
CA VAL A 82 40.83 11.41 -27.32
C VAL A 82 42.12 11.75 -26.56
N GLU A 83 42.09 12.79 -25.73
CA GLU A 83 43.26 13.24 -25.01
C GLU A 83 43.70 12.20 -23.96
N PHE A 84 42.77 11.61 -23.17
CA PHE A 84 43.08 10.52 -22.23
C PHE A 84 43.65 9.30 -22.95
N SER A 85 43.11 8.90 -24.10
CA SER A 85 43.61 7.80 -24.91
C SER A 85 45.07 8.08 -25.38
N SER A 86 45.34 9.33 -25.80
CA SER A 86 46.67 9.78 -26.16
C SER A 86 47.62 9.80 -24.97
N GLY A 87 47.16 10.31 -23.82
CA GLY A 87 47.95 10.32 -22.57
C GLY A 87 48.28 8.91 -22.11
N PHE A 88 47.31 7.99 -22.15
CA PHE A 88 47.51 6.59 -21.83
C PHE A 88 48.56 5.94 -22.75
N SER A 89 48.44 6.13 -24.05
CA SER A 89 49.38 5.58 -25.03
C SER A 89 50.80 6.12 -24.87
N ARG A 90 50.97 7.41 -24.54
CA ARG A 90 52.25 8.03 -24.28
C ARG A 90 52.95 7.55 -23.01
N PHE A 91 52.18 7.00 -22.05
CA PHE A 91 52.72 6.42 -20.83
C PHE A 91 53.53 5.14 -21.13
N GLY A 92 53.25 4.47 -22.27
CA GLY A 92 54.01 3.33 -22.76
C GLY A 92 53.47 1.97 -22.35
N VAL A 93 54.33 0.95 -22.39
CA VAL A 93 53.91 -0.46 -22.18
C VAL A 93 53.35 -0.71 -20.76
N ASP A 94 53.84 0.02 -19.79
CA ASP A 94 53.42 -0.12 -18.37
C ASP A 94 52.36 0.91 -17.95
N ALA A 95 51.65 1.50 -18.91
CA ALA A 95 50.67 2.55 -18.66
C ALA A 95 49.67 2.16 -17.57
N GLY A 96 49.13 0.94 -17.61
CA GLY A 96 48.17 0.44 -16.62
C GLY A 96 48.73 0.47 -15.20
N GLN A 97 49.86 -0.15 -14.99
CA GLN A 97 50.50 -0.23 -13.67
C GLN A 97 50.99 1.14 -13.19
N GLY A 98 51.60 1.93 -14.08
CA GLY A 98 52.10 3.26 -13.72
C GLY A 98 50.99 4.22 -13.31
N LEU A 99 49.86 4.22 -14.03
CA LEU A 99 48.70 5.05 -13.68
C LEU A 99 47.99 4.58 -12.42
N GLN A 100 47.93 3.26 -12.18
CA GLN A 100 47.36 2.73 -10.92
C GLN A 100 48.27 3.12 -9.73
N ASP A 101 49.58 3.01 -9.86
CA ASP A 101 50.51 3.47 -8.83
C ASP A 101 50.31 4.95 -8.49
N ILE A 102 50.15 5.82 -9.49
CA ILE A 102 49.98 7.27 -9.29
C ILE A 102 48.61 7.60 -8.68
N TYR A 103 47.51 7.09 -9.28
CA TYR A 103 46.15 7.50 -8.95
C TYR A 103 45.46 6.60 -7.91
N ILE A 104 46.00 5.41 -7.64
CA ILE A 104 45.47 4.49 -6.64
C ILE A 104 46.43 4.35 -5.46
N ASP A 105 47.66 3.84 -5.68
CA ASP A 105 48.51 3.42 -4.57
C ASP A 105 49.16 4.61 -3.86
N ARG A 106 49.69 5.60 -4.60
CA ARG A 106 50.31 6.84 -4.07
C ARG A 106 49.35 8.01 -3.96
N ASN A 107 48.07 7.80 -4.24
CA ASN A 107 47.06 8.85 -4.09
C ASN A 107 46.98 9.29 -2.62
N LYS A 108 47.11 10.59 -2.36
CA LYS A 108 47.10 11.17 -1.01
C LYS A 108 45.73 11.02 -0.28
N PHE A 109 44.66 10.73 -1.02
CA PHE A 109 43.34 10.49 -0.46
C PHE A 109 43.12 9.00 -0.22
N PRO A 110 42.38 8.59 0.82
CA PRO A 110 42.16 7.19 1.13
C PRO A 110 41.25 6.50 0.09
N ALA A 111 41.11 5.19 0.20
CA ALA A 111 40.13 4.43 -0.57
C ALA A 111 38.71 4.99 -0.33
N GLY A 112 37.95 5.14 -1.41
CA GLY A 112 36.61 5.79 -1.37
C GLY A 112 36.63 7.31 -1.51
N GLU A 113 37.84 7.96 -1.50
CA GLU A 113 37.99 9.41 -1.69
C GLU A 113 39.03 9.77 -2.78
N LYS A 114 39.52 8.80 -3.54
CA LYS A 114 40.59 8.99 -4.53
C LYS A 114 40.22 9.96 -5.65
N GLN A 115 38.93 10.08 -5.95
CA GLN A 115 38.39 11.05 -6.91
C GLN A 115 38.62 12.51 -6.51
N ARG A 116 39.06 12.80 -5.28
CA ARG A 116 39.41 14.16 -4.86
C ARG A 116 40.74 14.66 -5.40
N LEU A 117 41.54 13.78 -6.03
CA LEU A 117 42.83 14.15 -6.65
C LEU A 117 42.56 14.68 -8.08
N ASP A 118 42.55 15.99 -8.25
CA ASP A 118 42.32 16.59 -9.56
C ASP A 118 43.49 16.39 -10.51
N MET A 119 44.72 16.53 -10.02
CA MET A 119 45.97 16.37 -10.79
C MET A 119 47.07 15.79 -9.90
N ALA A 120 47.74 14.76 -10.37
CA ALA A 120 48.95 14.25 -9.71
C ALA A 120 50.17 15.12 -10.06
N ASP A 121 51.09 15.26 -9.09
CA ASP A 121 52.33 16.02 -9.27
C ASP A 121 53.47 15.10 -9.74
N ASP A 122 53.24 14.44 -10.90
CA ASP A 122 54.18 13.50 -11.52
C ASP A 122 54.81 14.04 -12.83
N GLY A 123 54.35 15.24 -13.24
CA GLY A 123 54.82 15.90 -14.47
C GLY A 123 54.37 15.22 -15.77
N SER A 124 53.56 14.15 -15.70
CA SER A 124 53.09 13.42 -16.88
C SER A 124 52.10 14.22 -17.72
N PHE A 125 52.07 13.94 -19.01
CA PHE A 125 51.07 14.48 -19.91
C PHE A 125 49.67 13.99 -19.53
N TYR A 126 49.54 12.75 -19.03
CA TYR A 126 48.28 12.22 -18.54
C TYR A 126 47.73 13.04 -17.37
N SER A 127 48.57 13.40 -16.40
CA SER A 127 48.12 14.18 -15.24
C SER A 127 47.67 15.60 -15.59
N GLN A 128 48.27 16.21 -16.60
CA GLN A 128 47.79 17.50 -17.14
C GLN A 128 46.40 17.39 -17.74
N ILE A 129 46.14 16.32 -18.52
CA ILE A 129 44.83 16.02 -19.08
C ILE A 129 43.82 15.76 -17.95
N HIS A 130 44.25 14.97 -16.95
CA HIS A 130 43.39 14.67 -15.80
C HIS A 130 42.95 15.95 -15.08
N GLY A 131 43.89 16.86 -14.78
CA GLY A 131 43.56 18.15 -14.16
C GLY A 131 42.65 19.04 -14.99
N LYS A 132 42.64 18.88 -16.32
CA LYS A 132 41.77 19.64 -17.25
C LYS A 132 40.33 19.14 -17.19
N TYR A 133 40.09 17.82 -17.20
CA TYR A 133 38.79 17.22 -17.40
C TYR A 133 38.14 16.68 -16.13
N HIS A 134 38.94 16.18 -15.19
CA HIS A 134 38.45 15.49 -14.00
C HIS A 134 37.51 16.33 -13.13
N PRO A 135 37.77 17.63 -12.86
CA PRO A 135 36.85 18.43 -12.03
C PRO A 135 35.43 18.47 -12.57
N SER A 136 35.26 18.57 -13.91
CA SER A 136 33.93 18.58 -14.55
C SER A 136 33.26 17.22 -14.53
N LEU A 137 34.01 16.14 -14.82
CA LEU A 137 33.50 14.77 -14.80
C LEU A 137 33.12 14.32 -13.38
N ARG A 138 33.94 14.70 -12.37
CA ARG A 138 33.62 14.47 -10.96
C ARG A 138 32.38 15.23 -10.55
N THR A 139 32.26 16.51 -10.90
CA THR A 139 31.03 17.30 -10.61
C THR A 139 29.77 16.64 -11.21
N PHE A 140 29.86 16.15 -12.46
CA PHE A 140 28.78 15.42 -13.07
C PHE A 140 28.43 14.14 -12.29
N GLN A 141 29.42 13.33 -11.93
CA GLN A 141 29.26 12.12 -11.15
C GLN A 141 28.60 12.41 -9.80
N GLU A 142 29.08 13.40 -9.04
CA GLU A 142 28.58 13.80 -7.72
C GLU A 142 27.16 14.37 -7.78
N GLN A 143 26.86 15.25 -8.76
CA GLN A 143 25.54 15.88 -8.88
C GLN A 143 24.45 14.91 -9.32
N ARG A 144 24.82 13.87 -10.05
CA ARG A 144 23.92 12.82 -10.52
C ARG A 144 23.92 11.57 -9.65
N ASP A 145 24.82 11.54 -8.64
CA ASP A 145 25.03 10.39 -7.73
C ASP A 145 25.42 9.09 -8.44
N TYR A 146 26.02 9.15 -9.63
CA TYR A 146 26.57 7.95 -10.22
C TYR A 146 27.67 7.38 -9.34
N TYR A 147 27.77 6.04 -9.25
CA TYR A 147 28.86 5.45 -8.50
C TYR A 147 30.21 5.78 -9.18
N ASP A 148 30.32 5.54 -10.49
CA ASP A 148 31.48 5.92 -11.27
C ASP A 148 31.14 6.31 -12.73
N VAL A 149 32.06 7.00 -13.41
CA VAL A 149 31.98 7.39 -14.83
C VAL A 149 33.26 6.96 -15.51
N PHE A 150 33.13 6.12 -16.53
CA PHE A 150 34.27 5.57 -17.25
C PHE A 150 34.35 6.08 -18.68
N LEU A 151 35.60 6.36 -19.13
CA LEU A 151 35.94 6.53 -20.54
C LEU A 151 36.83 5.36 -20.96
N VAL A 152 36.37 4.62 -21.98
CA VAL A 152 37.06 3.42 -22.48
C VAL A 152 37.38 3.63 -23.93
N ASN A 153 38.67 3.48 -24.32
CA ASN A 153 39.09 3.63 -25.72
C ASN A 153 38.64 2.43 -26.59
N PRO A 154 38.76 2.51 -27.94
CA PRO A 154 38.35 1.42 -28.81
C PRO A 154 39.12 0.09 -28.62
N GLN A 155 40.29 0.13 -28.00
CA GLN A 155 41.11 -1.02 -27.67
C GLN A 155 40.66 -1.73 -26.40
N GLY A 156 39.73 -1.10 -25.65
CA GLY A 156 39.20 -1.60 -24.39
C GLY A 156 39.99 -1.18 -23.17
N ASP A 157 40.90 -0.23 -23.28
CA ASP A 157 41.58 0.32 -22.12
C ASP A 157 40.67 1.31 -21.39
N VAL A 158 40.53 1.17 -20.10
CA VAL A 158 39.87 2.14 -19.22
C VAL A 158 40.81 3.34 -19.05
N VAL A 159 40.73 4.28 -20.00
CA VAL A 159 41.63 5.42 -20.02
C VAL A 159 41.32 6.47 -18.96
N TYR A 160 40.13 6.41 -18.37
CA TYR A 160 39.69 7.28 -17.29
C TYR A 160 38.55 6.64 -16.48
N SER A 161 38.56 6.83 -15.17
CA SER A 161 37.39 6.70 -14.29
C SER A 161 37.38 7.86 -13.30
N VAL A 162 36.21 8.18 -12.69
CA VAL A 162 36.16 9.18 -11.62
C VAL A 162 36.67 8.59 -10.33
N PHE A 163 36.18 7.42 -9.92
CA PHE A 163 36.35 6.86 -8.58
C PHE A 163 37.71 6.20 -8.34
N LYS A 164 38.43 5.79 -9.42
CA LYS A 164 39.77 5.21 -9.36
C LYS A 164 39.87 3.92 -8.56
N GLU A 165 39.07 2.91 -8.94
CA GLU A 165 39.17 1.56 -8.40
C GLU A 165 40.13 0.68 -9.21
N LEU A 166 40.15 -0.63 -8.89
CA LEU A 166 41.11 -1.58 -9.48
C LEU A 166 40.93 -1.82 -10.98
N ASP A 167 39.84 -1.42 -11.56
CA ASP A 167 39.53 -1.44 -13.00
C ASP A 167 40.13 -0.27 -13.77
N PHE A 168 40.43 0.83 -13.07
CA PHE A 168 41.08 1.98 -13.68
C PHE A 168 42.42 1.59 -14.31
N ALA A 169 42.68 2.11 -15.49
CA ALA A 169 43.87 1.85 -16.31
C ALA A 169 44.10 0.38 -16.69
N THR A 170 43.04 -0.45 -16.67
CA THR A 170 43.08 -1.85 -17.13
C THR A 170 42.43 -2.02 -18.49
N ASN A 171 42.64 -3.17 -19.15
CA ASN A 171 42.02 -3.48 -20.42
C ASN A 171 40.82 -4.45 -20.26
N LEU A 172 39.65 -4.02 -20.68
CA LEU A 172 38.39 -4.77 -20.59
C LEU A 172 38.26 -5.89 -21.64
N SER A 173 39.10 -5.93 -22.65
CA SER A 173 39.06 -6.98 -23.67
C SER A 173 40.01 -8.14 -23.36
N LYS A 174 41.14 -7.88 -22.72
CA LYS A 174 42.26 -8.84 -22.51
C LYS A 174 42.68 -8.96 -21.06
N GLY A 175 42.41 -7.92 -20.24
CA GLY A 175 42.89 -7.80 -18.87
C GLY A 175 42.21 -8.70 -17.87
N LYS A 176 42.56 -8.53 -16.61
CA LYS A 176 42.01 -9.24 -15.44
C LYS A 176 40.49 -9.14 -15.34
N TRP A 177 39.92 -8.01 -15.74
CA TRP A 177 38.52 -7.68 -15.59
C TRP A 177 37.67 -7.90 -16.86
N ARG A 178 38.19 -8.64 -17.87
CA ARG A 178 37.50 -8.92 -19.16
C ARG A 178 36.19 -9.66 -19.06
N ASP A 179 35.91 -10.32 -17.93
CA ASP A 179 34.71 -11.15 -17.69
C ASP A 179 33.75 -10.47 -16.67
N THR A 180 33.91 -9.17 -16.43
CA THR A 180 33.03 -8.38 -15.53
C THR A 180 31.87 -7.71 -16.28
N GLY A 181 30.89 -7.23 -15.52
CA GLY A 181 29.76 -6.42 -16.04
C GLY A 181 30.25 -5.17 -16.79
N LEU A 182 31.27 -4.46 -16.31
CA LEU A 182 31.88 -3.31 -17.01
C LEU A 182 32.37 -3.71 -18.39
N ALA A 183 33.13 -4.81 -18.49
CA ALA A 183 33.64 -5.31 -19.78
C ALA A 183 32.48 -5.75 -20.72
N ALA A 184 31.45 -6.36 -20.18
CA ALA A 184 30.29 -6.74 -20.97
C ALA A 184 29.53 -5.51 -21.49
N ALA A 185 29.34 -4.46 -20.66
CA ALA A 185 28.74 -3.19 -21.05
C ALA A 185 29.55 -2.50 -22.17
N PHE A 186 30.87 -2.45 -22.04
CA PHE A 186 31.76 -1.94 -23.07
C PHE A 186 31.57 -2.69 -24.40
N LYS A 187 31.68 -4.03 -24.40
CA LYS A 187 31.57 -4.85 -25.60
C LYS A 187 30.19 -4.67 -26.26
N ALA A 188 29.13 -4.61 -25.45
CA ALA A 188 27.76 -4.39 -25.93
C ALA A 188 27.59 -3.01 -26.57
N ALA A 189 28.10 -1.94 -25.95
CA ALA A 189 28.07 -0.59 -26.50
C ALA A 189 28.84 -0.49 -27.83
N MET A 190 30.02 -1.12 -27.90
CA MET A 190 30.83 -1.09 -29.11
C MET A 190 30.21 -1.85 -30.28
N SER A 191 29.36 -2.86 -30.02
CA SER A 191 28.68 -3.64 -31.04
C SER A 191 27.39 -2.99 -31.59
N LYS A 192 26.76 -2.09 -30.84
CA LYS A 192 25.51 -1.40 -31.20
C LYS A 192 25.75 -0.22 -32.13
N ASN A 193 24.65 0.36 -32.68
CA ASN A 193 24.73 1.59 -33.46
C ASN A 193 25.04 2.80 -32.57
N THR A 194 25.46 3.89 -33.21
CA THR A 194 25.66 5.17 -32.50
C THR A 194 24.34 5.68 -31.92
N GLY A 195 24.39 6.06 -30.65
CA GLY A 195 23.21 6.52 -29.90
C GLY A 195 22.39 5.43 -29.25
N ASP A 196 22.63 4.14 -29.60
CA ASP A 196 22.02 3.03 -28.88
C ASP A 196 22.64 2.89 -27.48
N ILE A 197 21.82 2.45 -26.53
CA ILE A 197 22.22 2.23 -25.15
C ILE A 197 22.33 0.73 -24.88
N SER A 198 23.30 0.35 -24.08
CA SER A 198 23.46 -0.98 -23.51
C SER A 198 23.35 -0.89 -22.00
N TYR A 199 22.53 -1.75 -21.41
CA TYR A 199 22.41 -1.90 -19.97
C TYR A 199 22.82 -3.30 -19.53
N LEU A 200 23.56 -3.40 -18.45
CA LEU A 200 23.92 -4.63 -17.75
C LEU A 200 23.38 -4.55 -16.34
N ASP A 201 22.58 -5.53 -15.99
CA ASP A 201 21.96 -5.63 -14.66
C ASP A 201 22.99 -5.81 -13.54
N PHE A 202 22.59 -5.57 -12.31
CA PHE A 202 23.42 -5.70 -11.14
C PHE A 202 24.02 -7.10 -11.01
N GLN A 203 25.33 -7.13 -10.80
CA GLN A 203 26.12 -8.33 -10.53
C GLN A 203 27.19 -8.01 -9.48
N PRO A 204 27.72 -9.00 -8.74
CA PRO A 204 28.87 -8.78 -7.87
C PRO A 204 30.05 -8.25 -8.68
N TYR A 205 30.64 -7.14 -8.26
CA TYR A 205 31.69 -6.46 -9.01
C TYR A 205 33.02 -6.49 -8.24
N ALA A 206 33.92 -7.34 -8.68
CA ALA A 206 35.16 -7.61 -7.98
C ALA A 206 36.09 -6.40 -7.82
N PRO A 207 36.20 -5.44 -8.79
CA PRO A 207 36.97 -4.23 -8.59
C PRO A 207 36.51 -3.37 -7.40
N SER A 208 35.20 -3.36 -7.11
CA SER A 208 34.56 -2.68 -5.98
C SER A 208 34.26 -3.65 -4.82
N ALA A 209 35.22 -4.56 -4.49
CA ALA A 209 35.07 -5.51 -3.38
C ALA A 209 33.80 -6.38 -3.41
N ASN A 210 33.32 -6.76 -4.60
CA ASN A 210 32.08 -7.49 -4.86
C ASN A 210 30.77 -6.77 -4.45
N VAL A 211 30.81 -5.46 -4.27
CA VAL A 211 29.57 -4.65 -4.15
C VAL A 211 28.76 -4.81 -5.44
N PRO A 212 27.42 -4.92 -5.36
CA PRO A 212 26.57 -4.97 -6.53
C PRO A 212 26.81 -3.78 -7.46
N ALA A 213 27.00 -4.02 -8.76
CA ALA A 213 27.17 -2.97 -9.75
C ALA A 213 26.39 -3.29 -11.04
N GLY A 214 25.61 -2.33 -11.51
CA GLY A 214 24.99 -2.32 -12.82
C GLY A 214 25.62 -1.25 -13.69
N PHE A 215 25.67 -1.44 -14.99
CA PHE A 215 26.34 -0.55 -15.93
C PHE A 215 25.43 -0.16 -17.10
N ILE A 216 25.47 1.12 -17.45
CA ILE A 216 24.85 1.63 -18.67
C ILE A 216 25.89 2.29 -19.55
N ALA A 217 25.88 1.95 -20.83
CA ALA A 217 26.96 2.32 -21.75
C ALA A 217 26.43 2.76 -23.12
N THR A 218 27.15 3.69 -23.75
CA THR A 218 26.94 4.05 -25.16
C THR A 218 28.26 4.31 -25.86
N LYS A 219 28.25 4.16 -27.18
CA LYS A 219 29.39 4.48 -28.04
C LYS A 219 29.56 5.98 -28.18
N VAL A 220 30.80 6.46 -28.07
CA VAL A 220 31.17 7.83 -28.34
C VAL A 220 31.79 7.92 -29.71
N VAL A 221 31.32 8.85 -30.53
CA VAL A 221 31.80 9.05 -31.91
C VAL A 221 32.24 10.48 -32.14
N SER A 222 33.21 10.67 -33.02
CA SER A 222 33.65 11.97 -33.48
C SER A 222 32.58 12.65 -34.37
N SER A 223 32.75 13.92 -34.67
CA SER A 223 31.89 14.65 -35.60
C SER A 223 31.89 14.07 -37.02
N SER A 224 32.95 13.34 -37.40
CA SER A 224 33.04 12.62 -38.68
C SER A 224 32.50 11.19 -38.65
N GLY A 225 31.95 10.75 -37.49
CA GLY A 225 31.37 9.41 -37.33
C GLY A 225 32.41 8.33 -36.94
N GLY A 226 33.66 8.66 -36.75
CA GLY A 226 34.70 7.71 -36.28
C GLY A 226 34.50 7.37 -34.82
N THR A 227 34.61 6.08 -34.47
CA THR A 227 34.45 5.61 -33.08
C THR A 227 35.63 6.09 -32.23
N LEU A 228 35.36 6.85 -31.17
CA LEU A 228 36.33 7.32 -30.18
C LEU A 228 36.48 6.37 -28.99
N GLY A 229 35.42 5.57 -28.70
CA GLY A 229 35.34 4.63 -27.60
C GLY A 229 33.94 4.51 -27.02
N ALA A 230 33.86 4.33 -25.71
CA ALA A 230 32.62 4.26 -24.97
C ALA A 230 32.62 5.14 -23.74
N LEU A 231 31.47 5.70 -23.41
CA LEU A 231 31.13 6.29 -22.12
C LEU A 231 30.26 5.27 -21.35
N ILE A 232 30.64 4.96 -20.13
CA ILE A 232 29.95 4.01 -19.27
C ILE A 232 29.70 4.67 -17.92
N LEU A 233 28.48 4.54 -17.42
CA LEU A 233 28.09 4.98 -16.08
C LEU A 233 27.80 3.75 -15.22
N GLN A 234 28.31 3.73 -14.01
CA GLN A 234 27.94 2.75 -13.00
C GLN A 234 26.73 3.25 -12.25
N MET A 235 25.70 2.40 -12.16
CA MET A 235 24.37 2.77 -11.70
C MET A 235 24.35 3.25 -10.24
N PRO A 236 23.54 4.26 -9.93
CA PRO A 236 23.45 4.85 -8.59
C PRO A 236 22.44 4.09 -7.72
N ILE A 237 22.87 3.06 -7.00
CA ILE A 237 22.04 2.23 -6.12
C ILE A 237 21.27 3.08 -5.10
N GLY A 238 21.90 4.08 -4.50
CA GLY A 238 21.28 4.94 -3.50
C GLY A 238 20.04 5.68 -4.00
N LYS A 239 20.05 6.17 -5.25
CA LYS A 239 18.90 6.84 -5.86
C LYS A 239 17.78 5.85 -6.24
N ILE A 240 18.14 4.65 -6.69
CA ILE A 240 17.17 3.59 -6.98
C ILE A 240 16.46 3.22 -5.67
N ASN A 241 17.19 2.96 -4.59
CA ASN A 241 16.63 2.70 -3.27
C ASN A 241 15.76 3.87 -2.80
N GLY A 242 16.25 5.10 -2.89
CA GLY A 242 15.50 6.29 -2.46
C GLY A 242 14.16 6.47 -3.17
N SER A 243 14.03 6.01 -4.42
CA SER A 243 12.77 6.04 -5.17
C SER A 243 11.73 5.03 -4.66
N LEU A 244 12.16 3.99 -3.95
CA LEU A 244 11.32 2.87 -3.49
C LEU A 244 11.04 2.91 -1.98
N GLN A 245 11.95 3.45 -1.17
CA GLN A 245 11.91 3.37 0.29
C GLN A 245 11.01 4.40 0.99
N GLY A 246 10.26 5.22 0.26
CA GLY A 246 9.31 6.17 0.85
C GLY A 246 8.23 5.45 1.66
N LYS A 247 7.92 6.00 2.85
CA LYS A 247 6.93 5.42 3.79
C LYS A 247 5.50 5.84 3.52
N GLU A 248 5.31 6.84 2.67
CA GLU A 248 4.01 7.49 2.46
C GLU A 248 2.98 6.48 1.98
N GLY A 249 1.96 6.33 2.78
CA GLY A 249 0.84 5.43 2.50
C GLY A 249 1.07 3.95 2.79
N LEU A 250 2.28 3.54 3.18
CA LEU A 250 2.66 2.14 3.40
C LEU A 250 2.56 1.69 4.87
N GLY A 251 2.18 2.58 5.79
CA GLY A 251 2.12 2.24 7.21
C GLY A 251 3.49 1.87 7.80
N GLU A 252 3.46 1.05 8.83
CA GLU A 252 4.68 0.64 9.54
C GLU A 252 5.35 -0.59 8.88
N SER A 253 4.57 -1.55 8.37
CA SER A 253 5.08 -2.81 7.80
C SER A 253 5.24 -2.81 6.29
N GLY A 254 4.64 -1.83 5.57
CA GLY A 254 4.66 -1.86 4.11
C GLY A 254 6.00 -1.40 3.53
N GLU A 255 6.40 -1.95 2.41
CA GLU A 255 7.61 -1.61 1.67
C GLU A 255 7.43 -1.74 0.16
N SER A 256 8.36 -1.14 -0.61
CA SER A 256 8.47 -1.38 -2.04
C SER A 256 9.90 -1.73 -2.41
N TYR A 257 10.07 -2.71 -3.30
CA TYR A 257 11.37 -3.19 -3.76
C TYR A 257 11.29 -3.76 -5.17
N ILE A 258 12.44 -4.00 -5.78
CA ILE A 258 12.56 -4.64 -7.10
C ILE A 258 13.37 -5.93 -7.02
N VAL A 259 12.96 -6.89 -7.87
CA VAL A 259 13.55 -8.24 -7.96
C VAL A 259 13.93 -8.53 -9.40
N GLY A 260 15.12 -9.07 -9.62
CA GLY A 260 15.60 -9.48 -10.94
C GLY A 260 15.05 -10.83 -11.40
N GLY A 261 15.32 -11.18 -12.65
CA GLY A 261 14.91 -12.47 -13.25
C GLY A 261 15.54 -13.71 -12.60
N ASP A 262 16.57 -13.54 -11.78
CA ASP A 262 17.20 -14.57 -10.95
C ASP A 262 16.56 -14.71 -9.56
N LEU A 263 15.46 -13.98 -9.32
CA LEU A 263 14.72 -13.91 -8.07
C LEU A 263 15.51 -13.24 -6.91
N LEU A 264 16.59 -12.54 -7.20
CA LEU A 264 17.36 -11.78 -6.21
C LEU A 264 16.93 -10.31 -6.23
N MET A 265 16.91 -9.68 -5.06
CA MET A 265 16.61 -8.26 -4.94
C MET A 265 17.59 -7.40 -5.73
N ARG A 266 17.08 -6.30 -6.29
CA ARG A 266 17.82 -5.23 -6.99
C ARG A 266 17.76 -3.88 -6.26
N SER A 267 17.01 -3.82 -5.19
CA SER A 267 16.96 -2.72 -4.24
C SER A 267 17.03 -3.25 -2.82
N ASP A 268 17.33 -2.39 -1.86
CA ASP A 268 17.35 -2.77 -0.45
C ASP A 268 15.93 -2.69 0.15
N SER A 269 15.63 -3.60 1.07
CA SER A 269 14.47 -3.49 1.95
C SER A 269 14.65 -2.31 2.92
N ARG A 270 13.57 -1.61 3.22
CA ARG A 270 13.60 -0.55 4.23
C ARG A 270 13.76 -1.06 5.66
N PHE A 271 13.62 -2.37 5.89
CA PHE A 271 13.71 -3.02 7.19
C PHE A 271 15.09 -3.60 7.46
N SER A 272 16.01 -3.55 6.51
CA SER A 272 17.36 -4.10 6.65
C SER A 272 18.38 -2.99 6.76
N GLU A 273 19.30 -3.11 7.74
CA GLU A 273 20.49 -2.25 7.83
C GLU A 273 21.60 -2.71 6.87
N GLU A 274 21.57 -3.98 6.47
CA GLU A 274 22.50 -4.54 5.48
C GLU A 274 21.88 -4.57 4.09
N THR A 275 22.74 -4.50 3.06
CA THR A 275 22.27 -4.59 1.68
C THR A 275 21.64 -5.96 1.38
N ASN A 276 20.45 -5.93 0.82
CA ASN A 276 19.69 -7.08 0.33
C ASN A 276 20.00 -7.39 -1.14
N ILE A 277 20.60 -6.43 -1.86
CA ILE A 277 20.84 -6.52 -3.31
C ILE A 277 21.74 -7.70 -3.61
N LEU A 278 21.28 -8.59 -4.51
CA LEU A 278 21.95 -9.85 -4.91
C LEU A 278 22.16 -10.87 -3.77
N LYS A 279 21.58 -10.64 -2.59
CA LYS A 279 21.69 -11.55 -1.44
C LYS A 279 20.35 -12.16 -1.05
N THR A 280 19.30 -11.35 -1.01
CA THR A 280 17.97 -11.80 -0.58
C THR A 280 17.21 -12.37 -1.77
N LYS A 281 16.83 -13.65 -1.66
CA LYS A 281 15.98 -14.32 -2.65
C LYS A 281 14.50 -14.07 -2.33
N VAL A 282 13.72 -13.68 -3.35
CA VAL A 282 12.28 -13.50 -3.25
C VAL A 282 11.61 -14.41 -4.30
N ASP A 283 11.22 -15.59 -3.86
CA ASP A 283 10.63 -16.63 -4.72
C ASP A 283 9.15 -16.82 -4.38
N THR A 284 8.37 -15.78 -4.65
CA THR A 284 6.92 -15.75 -4.41
C THR A 284 6.15 -15.85 -5.71
N LEU A 285 4.88 -16.26 -5.64
CA LEU A 285 3.99 -16.29 -6.81
C LEU A 285 3.90 -14.90 -7.44
N ALA A 286 3.73 -13.86 -6.64
CA ALA A 286 3.63 -12.47 -7.09
C ALA A 286 4.88 -12.01 -7.89
N VAL A 287 6.08 -12.38 -7.46
CA VAL A 287 7.32 -12.09 -8.20
C VAL A 287 7.37 -12.85 -9.53
N GLN A 288 6.97 -14.13 -9.54
CA GLN A 288 6.98 -14.94 -10.75
C GLN A 288 5.99 -14.41 -11.79
N GLU A 289 4.79 -14.04 -11.39
CA GLU A 289 3.77 -13.42 -12.26
C GLU A 289 4.22 -12.06 -12.78
N ALA A 290 4.79 -11.20 -11.92
CA ALA A 290 5.36 -9.93 -12.36
C ALA A 290 6.44 -10.12 -13.43
N LEU A 291 7.37 -11.07 -13.24
CA LEU A 291 8.42 -11.37 -14.23
C LEU A 291 7.86 -11.95 -15.52
N ALA A 292 6.71 -12.64 -15.46
CA ALA A 292 5.98 -13.13 -16.63
C ALA A 292 5.23 -12.02 -17.40
N GLY A 293 5.14 -10.82 -16.84
CA GLY A 293 4.47 -9.66 -17.47
C GLY A 293 3.08 -9.36 -16.93
N GLU A 294 2.64 -10.12 -15.94
CA GLU A 294 1.37 -9.90 -15.26
C GLU A 294 1.49 -8.77 -14.23
N SER A 295 0.34 -8.22 -13.85
CA SER A 295 0.24 -7.21 -12.79
C SER A 295 -1.03 -7.49 -12.00
N GLY A 296 -0.94 -7.39 -10.68
CA GLY A 296 -2.06 -7.73 -9.82
C GLY A 296 -1.74 -7.52 -8.36
N ILE A 297 -2.56 -8.16 -7.52
CA ILE A 297 -2.35 -8.27 -6.08
C ILE A 297 -2.56 -9.73 -5.69
N GLU A 298 -1.62 -10.27 -4.92
CA GLU A 298 -1.70 -11.60 -4.35
C GLU A 298 -1.44 -11.57 -2.84
N GLU A 299 -2.04 -12.51 -2.13
CA GLU A 299 -1.73 -12.79 -0.75
C GLU A 299 -0.66 -13.89 -0.71
N VAL A 300 0.56 -13.54 -0.31
CA VAL A 300 1.71 -14.43 -0.31
C VAL A 300 2.46 -14.38 1.02
N LEU A 301 3.32 -15.37 1.27
CA LEU A 301 4.38 -15.24 2.27
C LEU A 301 5.55 -14.53 1.61
N ASP A 302 5.98 -13.41 2.17
CA ASP A 302 7.12 -12.65 1.65
C ASP A 302 8.47 -13.33 1.94
N TYR A 303 9.56 -12.68 1.59
CA TYR A 303 10.93 -13.17 1.85
C TYR A 303 11.27 -13.29 3.34
N ARG A 304 10.48 -12.66 4.25
CA ARG A 304 10.60 -12.78 5.71
C ARG A 304 9.75 -13.94 6.25
N GLY A 305 8.90 -14.56 5.42
CA GLY A 305 7.93 -15.57 5.82
C GLY A 305 6.67 -15.00 6.48
N VAL A 306 6.40 -13.69 6.30
CA VAL A 306 5.24 -12.99 6.82
C VAL A 306 4.12 -12.99 5.77
N PRO A 307 2.85 -13.27 6.13
CA PRO A 307 1.73 -13.10 5.21
C PRO A 307 1.53 -11.62 4.86
N VAL A 308 1.61 -11.28 3.57
CA VAL A 308 1.46 -9.93 3.05
C VAL A 308 0.41 -9.86 1.94
N LEU A 309 -0.17 -8.67 1.74
CA LEU A 309 -0.81 -8.29 0.50
C LEU A 309 0.27 -7.68 -0.39
N SER A 310 0.56 -8.33 -1.50
CA SER A 310 1.64 -7.98 -2.42
C SER A 310 1.06 -7.50 -3.75
N ALA A 311 1.11 -6.19 -4.00
CA ALA A 311 0.86 -5.62 -5.32
C ALA A 311 2.14 -5.72 -6.15
N TYR A 312 2.01 -6.16 -7.39
CA TYR A 312 3.14 -6.46 -8.25
C TYR A 312 2.93 -6.03 -9.69
N SER A 313 4.03 -5.71 -10.35
CA SER A 313 4.05 -5.37 -11.78
C SER A 313 5.45 -5.57 -12.37
N GLN A 314 5.54 -5.53 -13.69
CA GLN A 314 6.80 -5.63 -14.43
C GLN A 314 7.40 -4.25 -14.73
N ILE A 315 8.73 -4.17 -14.67
CA ILE A 315 9.53 -3.09 -15.26
C ILE A 315 10.46 -3.68 -16.32
N ASN A 316 10.43 -3.13 -17.52
CA ASN A 316 11.35 -3.47 -18.60
C ASN A 316 12.31 -2.31 -18.86
N TYR A 317 13.61 -2.54 -18.69
CA TYR A 317 14.63 -1.55 -18.88
C TYR A 317 15.77 -2.06 -19.77
N ASN A 318 15.87 -1.55 -20.99
CA ASN A 318 16.90 -1.89 -21.98
C ASN A 318 17.16 -3.39 -22.15
N GLY A 319 16.09 -4.20 -22.17
CA GLY A 319 16.13 -5.65 -22.33
C GLY A 319 16.30 -6.44 -21.03
N THR A 320 16.35 -5.77 -19.90
CA THR A 320 16.30 -6.38 -18.57
C THR A 320 14.89 -6.26 -18.01
N THR A 321 14.39 -7.35 -17.42
CA THR A 321 13.09 -7.41 -16.78
C THR A 321 13.26 -7.48 -15.26
N TRP A 322 12.56 -6.60 -14.55
CA TRP A 322 12.44 -6.62 -13.09
C TRP A 322 10.97 -6.74 -12.68
N ALA A 323 10.73 -7.43 -11.59
CA ALA A 323 9.48 -7.32 -10.84
C ALA A 323 9.59 -6.15 -9.86
N ILE A 324 8.58 -5.28 -9.83
CA ILE A 324 8.40 -4.27 -8.77
C ILE A 324 7.27 -4.70 -7.87
N MET A 325 7.54 -4.69 -6.57
CA MET A 325 6.66 -5.14 -5.52
C MET A 325 6.31 -3.98 -4.60
N THR A 326 5.08 -3.96 -4.13
CA THR A 326 4.65 -3.08 -3.04
C THR A 326 3.80 -3.91 -2.09
N GLU A 327 4.24 -4.07 -0.86
CA GLU A 327 3.69 -5.03 0.10
C GLU A 327 3.32 -4.34 1.40
N ILE A 328 2.35 -4.91 2.10
CA ILE A 328 2.00 -4.57 3.48
C ILE A 328 1.63 -5.86 4.22
N ASP A 329 2.02 -5.97 5.49
CA ASP A 329 1.64 -7.11 6.31
C ASP A 329 0.11 -7.21 6.38
N LYS A 330 -0.42 -8.42 6.15
CA LYS A 330 -1.87 -8.69 6.20
C LYS A 330 -2.48 -8.29 7.54
N SER A 331 -1.76 -8.47 8.62
CA SER A 331 -2.19 -8.10 9.98
C SER A 331 -2.43 -6.59 10.09
N GLU A 332 -1.53 -5.76 9.58
CA GLU A 332 -1.68 -4.30 9.59
C GLU A 332 -2.77 -3.85 8.62
N ALA A 333 -2.79 -4.41 7.41
CA ALA A 333 -3.79 -4.10 6.39
C ALA A 333 -5.23 -4.31 6.87
N LEU A 334 -5.46 -5.29 7.76
CA LEU A 334 -6.77 -5.67 8.28
C LEU A 334 -6.98 -5.24 9.75
N GLU A 335 -6.07 -4.51 10.37
CA GLU A 335 -6.18 -4.07 11.76
C GLU A 335 -7.44 -3.24 12.00
N SER A 336 -7.71 -2.25 11.15
CA SER A 336 -8.90 -1.42 11.23
C SER A 336 -10.21 -2.22 11.07
N VAL A 337 -10.17 -3.36 10.36
CA VAL A 337 -11.32 -4.26 10.23
C VAL A 337 -11.66 -4.90 11.57
N SER A 338 -10.66 -5.36 12.30
CA SER A 338 -10.87 -6.00 13.61
C SER A 338 -11.44 -5.03 14.63
N GLU A 339 -10.99 -3.78 14.64
CA GLU A 339 -11.52 -2.72 15.50
C GLU A 339 -12.99 -2.40 15.18
N LEU A 340 -13.35 -2.26 13.91
CA LEU A 340 -14.73 -2.01 13.48
C LEU A 340 -15.65 -3.20 13.81
N ILE A 341 -15.18 -4.43 13.65
CA ILE A 341 -15.94 -5.63 14.07
C ILE A 341 -16.20 -5.61 15.57
N MET A 342 -15.19 -5.28 16.39
CA MET A 342 -15.35 -5.20 17.85
C MET A 342 -16.33 -4.10 18.26
N ILE A 343 -16.27 -2.91 17.65
CA ILE A 343 -17.21 -1.81 17.88
C ILE A 343 -18.63 -2.27 17.53
N THR A 344 -18.82 -2.90 16.38
CA THR A 344 -20.12 -3.42 15.92
C THR A 344 -20.67 -4.48 16.89
N LEU A 345 -19.80 -5.36 17.41
CA LEU A 345 -20.14 -6.35 18.41
C LEU A 345 -20.61 -5.71 19.74
N TYR A 346 -19.90 -4.69 20.23
CA TYR A 346 -20.30 -3.96 21.43
C TYR A 346 -21.63 -3.24 21.28
N ILE A 347 -21.87 -2.60 20.13
CA ILE A 347 -23.16 -1.98 19.82
C ILE A 347 -24.28 -3.04 19.79
N GLY A 348 -24.02 -4.18 19.14
CA GLY A 348 -24.95 -5.30 19.08
C GLY A 348 -25.32 -5.83 20.46
N ILE A 349 -24.33 -6.06 21.32
CA ILE A 349 -24.54 -6.48 22.72
C ILE A 349 -25.37 -5.43 23.48
N GLY A 350 -25.04 -4.14 23.34
CA GLY A 350 -25.76 -3.04 23.98
C GLY A 350 -27.25 -3.00 23.57
N LEU A 351 -27.54 -3.19 22.30
CA LEU A 351 -28.92 -3.25 21.77
C LEU A 351 -29.68 -4.46 22.31
N ILE A 352 -29.04 -5.64 22.40
CA ILE A 352 -29.66 -6.85 22.96
C ILE A 352 -30.01 -6.65 24.43
N LEU A 353 -29.12 -6.07 25.22
CA LEU A 353 -29.38 -5.74 26.62
C LEU A 353 -30.52 -4.73 26.79
N LEU A 354 -30.54 -3.69 25.96
CA LEU A 354 -31.63 -2.70 25.94
C LEU A 354 -32.98 -3.36 25.61
N MET A 355 -33.04 -4.22 24.60
CA MET A 355 -34.23 -4.93 24.23
C MET A 355 -34.68 -5.93 25.32
N GLY A 356 -33.72 -6.54 26.02
CA GLY A 356 -34.03 -7.39 27.19
C GLY A 356 -34.67 -6.61 28.33
N VAL A 357 -34.15 -5.43 28.65
CA VAL A 357 -34.72 -4.54 29.67
C VAL A 357 -36.12 -4.07 29.25
N LEU A 358 -36.26 -3.62 28.01
CA LEU A 358 -37.60 -3.21 27.48
C LEU A 358 -38.59 -4.36 27.53
N GLY A 359 -38.21 -5.56 27.10
CA GLY A 359 -39.03 -6.76 27.16
C GLY A 359 -39.45 -7.10 28.60
N TYR A 360 -38.54 -6.96 29.57
CA TYR A 360 -38.83 -7.15 30.97
C TYR A 360 -39.84 -6.13 31.50
N PHE A 361 -39.65 -4.85 31.22
CA PHE A 361 -40.58 -3.79 31.60
C PHE A 361 -41.98 -3.99 30.98
N LEU A 362 -42.06 -4.32 29.69
CA LEU A 362 -43.32 -4.60 29.02
C LEU A 362 -44.01 -5.82 29.63
N SER A 363 -43.26 -6.88 29.96
CA SER A 363 -43.81 -8.06 30.64
C SER A 363 -44.41 -7.72 32.00
N ASN A 364 -43.68 -6.98 32.82
CA ASN A 364 -44.14 -6.61 34.16
C ASN A 364 -45.28 -5.58 34.12
N SER A 365 -45.25 -4.66 33.18
CA SER A 365 -46.25 -3.59 33.07
C SER A 365 -47.57 -4.04 32.49
N ILE A 366 -47.55 -5.02 31.59
CA ILE A 366 -48.77 -5.42 30.84
C ILE A 366 -49.17 -6.87 31.16
N VAL A 367 -48.23 -7.81 31.00
CA VAL A 367 -48.59 -9.25 31.00
C VAL A 367 -48.86 -9.79 32.41
N ASN A 368 -48.05 -9.36 33.40
CA ASN A 368 -48.27 -9.81 34.77
C ASN A 368 -49.60 -9.31 35.35
N PRO A 369 -49.99 -8.02 35.21
CA PRO A 369 -51.30 -7.54 35.58
C PRO A 369 -52.44 -8.25 34.87
N MET A 370 -52.28 -8.51 33.53
CA MET A 370 -53.29 -9.27 32.78
C MET A 370 -53.47 -10.69 33.31
N ASN A 371 -52.38 -11.39 33.61
CA ASN A 371 -52.47 -12.74 34.17
C ASN A 371 -53.13 -12.75 35.55
N ALA A 372 -52.80 -11.78 36.40
CA ALA A 372 -53.42 -11.65 37.71
C ALA A 372 -54.94 -11.37 37.62
N LEU A 373 -55.35 -10.48 36.69
CA LEU A 373 -56.75 -10.22 36.42
C LEU A 373 -57.48 -11.45 35.85
N THR A 374 -56.79 -12.19 34.94
CA THR A 374 -57.33 -13.43 34.38
C THR A 374 -57.51 -14.52 35.45
N SER A 375 -56.57 -14.63 36.41
CA SER A 375 -56.68 -15.54 37.53
C SER A 375 -57.82 -15.15 38.46
N ALA A 376 -57.97 -13.86 38.75
CA ALA A 376 -59.07 -13.37 39.56
C ALA A 376 -60.46 -13.62 38.89
N LEU A 377 -60.55 -13.38 37.56
CA LEU A 377 -61.81 -13.70 36.79
C LEU A 377 -62.07 -15.18 36.78
N ARG A 378 -61.11 -16.05 36.68
CA ARG A 378 -61.27 -17.50 36.71
C ARG A 378 -61.78 -17.96 38.09
N GLU A 379 -61.16 -17.45 39.17
CA GLU A 379 -61.62 -17.73 40.52
C GLU A 379 -63.06 -17.29 40.77
N MET A 380 -63.43 -16.11 40.24
CA MET A 380 -64.81 -15.66 40.26
C MET A 380 -65.79 -16.61 39.48
N GLY A 381 -65.28 -17.10 38.29
CA GLY A 381 -66.07 -18.07 37.49
C GLY A 381 -66.19 -19.44 38.18
N GLU A 382 -65.34 -19.81 39.06
CA GLU A 382 -65.34 -21.01 39.89
C GLU A 382 -66.19 -20.80 41.18
N GLY A 383 -66.77 -19.62 41.36
CA GLY A 383 -67.69 -19.33 42.46
C GLY A 383 -67.03 -18.67 43.69
N ASN A 384 -65.84 -18.17 43.58
CA ASN A 384 -65.19 -17.45 44.66
C ASN A 384 -65.44 -15.94 44.56
N ASP A 385 -66.54 -15.50 45.18
CA ASP A 385 -66.98 -14.10 45.14
C ASP A 385 -66.11 -13.15 46.02
N ASN A 386 -65.18 -13.70 46.78
CA ASN A 386 -64.30 -12.93 47.67
C ASN A 386 -62.89 -12.74 47.12
N VAL A 387 -62.61 -13.00 45.84
CA VAL A 387 -61.33 -12.79 45.25
C VAL A 387 -60.89 -11.30 45.25
N GLU A 388 -59.71 -11.02 45.69
CA GLU A 388 -59.13 -9.66 45.63
C GLU A 388 -58.76 -9.33 44.19
N ILE A 389 -59.29 -8.21 43.67
CA ILE A 389 -58.99 -7.75 42.30
C ILE A 389 -57.79 -6.83 42.35
N PRO A 390 -56.59 -7.25 41.86
CA PRO A 390 -55.39 -6.44 41.94
C PRO A 390 -55.40 -5.31 40.90
N TYR A 391 -54.57 -4.30 41.15
CA TYR A 391 -54.32 -3.17 40.23
C TYR A 391 -55.46 -2.18 40.00
N GLY A 392 -56.41 -2.08 40.93
CA GLY A 392 -57.55 -1.13 40.84
C GLY A 392 -57.13 0.35 40.87
N GLU A 393 -55.98 0.65 41.42
CA GLU A 393 -55.42 2.00 41.56
C GLU A 393 -54.70 2.51 40.29
N ARG A 394 -54.51 1.67 39.26
CA ARG A 394 -53.87 2.11 38.03
C ARG A 394 -54.78 3.08 37.25
N GLU A 395 -54.12 4.08 36.63
CA GLU A 395 -54.85 5.07 35.81
C GLU A 395 -54.96 4.68 34.34
N ASP A 396 -54.28 3.58 33.89
CA ASP A 396 -54.31 3.07 32.55
C ASP A 396 -55.46 2.08 32.31
N GLU A 397 -55.51 1.49 31.09
CA GLU A 397 -56.54 0.55 30.66
C GLU A 397 -56.62 -0.71 31.53
N LEU A 398 -55.50 -1.14 32.09
CA LEU A 398 -55.44 -2.29 32.99
C LEU A 398 -56.08 -1.96 34.35
N GLY A 399 -55.89 -0.75 34.85
CA GLY A 399 -56.60 -0.25 36.02
C GLY A 399 -58.07 -0.09 35.77
N GLN A 400 -58.47 0.36 34.58
CA GLN A 400 -59.89 0.41 34.16
C GLN A 400 -60.50 -0.99 34.13
N MET A 401 -59.73 -1.99 33.56
CA MET A 401 -60.19 -3.40 33.61
C MET A 401 -60.36 -3.95 35.02
N SER A 402 -59.38 -3.63 35.89
CA SER A 402 -59.46 -4.03 37.29
C SER A 402 -60.70 -3.47 37.98
N ARG A 403 -60.96 -2.16 37.78
CA ARG A 403 -62.19 -1.53 38.29
C ARG A 403 -63.44 -2.11 37.69
N ALA A 404 -63.46 -2.43 36.38
CA ALA A 404 -64.61 -3.07 35.73
C ALA A 404 -64.91 -4.48 36.28
N VAL A 405 -63.79 -5.25 36.51
CA VAL A 405 -63.96 -6.59 37.15
C VAL A 405 -64.41 -6.47 38.59
N THR A 406 -63.94 -5.45 39.31
CA THR A 406 -64.48 -5.16 40.68
C THR A 406 -65.98 -4.84 40.63
N GLN A 407 -66.38 -4.02 39.66
CA GLN A 407 -67.81 -3.66 39.51
C GLN A 407 -68.69 -4.86 39.12
N ILE A 408 -68.18 -5.78 38.25
CA ILE A 408 -68.85 -7.05 37.94
C ILE A 408 -69.00 -7.90 39.18
N ARG A 409 -68.00 -8.02 40.01
CA ARG A 409 -68.03 -8.71 41.29
C ARG A 409 -69.08 -8.09 42.22
N GLU A 410 -69.19 -6.75 42.24
CA GLU A 410 -70.13 -6.01 43.13
C GLU A 410 -71.58 -6.07 42.66
N ASN A 411 -71.77 -6.16 41.31
CA ASN A 411 -73.11 -6.21 40.69
C ASN A 411 -73.46 -7.63 40.27
N SER A 412 -73.35 -8.61 41.11
CA SER A 412 -73.57 -10.04 40.82
C SER A 412 -75.06 -10.39 40.37
N ALA A 413 -75.95 -9.39 40.28
CA ALA A 413 -77.33 -9.57 39.87
C ALA A 413 -77.64 -9.21 38.37
N GLU A 414 -76.67 -8.64 37.63
CA GLU A 414 -76.91 -8.26 36.23
C GLU A 414 -75.99 -8.99 35.23
N LYS A 415 -75.88 -10.31 35.32
CA LYS A 415 -75.05 -11.14 34.46
C LYS A 415 -75.22 -10.90 32.95
N ALA A 416 -76.41 -10.62 32.50
CA ALA A 416 -76.69 -10.50 31.07
C ALA A 416 -76.19 -9.17 30.42
N ARG A 417 -76.04 -8.13 31.22
CA ARG A 417 -75.59 -6.82 30.68
C ARG A 417 -74.10 -6.70 30.59
N VAL A 418 -73.40 -7.38 31.49
CA VAL A 418 -71.95 -7.37 31.59
C VAL A 418 -71.28 -8.15 30.45
N GLU A 419 -71.85 -9.26 29.98
CA GLU A 419 -71.31 -10.02 28.85
C GLU A 419 -71.28 -9.20 27.53
N ALA A 420 -72.28 -8.31 27.36
CA ALA A 420 -72.33 -7.44 26.19
C ALA A 420 -71.33 -6.28 26.26
N GLU A 421 -71.03 -5.74 27.47
CA GLU A 421 -70.02 -4.71 27.67
C GLU A 421 -68.62 -5.30 27.63
N GLU A 422 -68.43 -6.54 28.11
CA GLU A 422 -67.16 -7.24 27.96
C GLU A 422 -66.75 -7.51 26.49
N ALA A 423 -67.75 -7.91 25.67
CA ALA A 423 -67.54 -8.14 24.24
C ALA A 423 -67.10 -6.85 23.49
N GLN A 424 -67.73 -5.71 23.84
CA GLN A 424 -67.36 -4.42 23.23
C GLN A 424 -66.01 -3.91 23.72
N ALA A 425 -65.69 -4.07 25.00
CA ALA A 425 -64.38 -3.70 25.55
C ALA A 425 -63.23 -4.54 24.94
N ALA A 426 -63.52 -5.84 24.69
CA ALA A 426 -62.52 -6.71 24.04
C ALA A 426 -62.27 -6.32 22.58
N GLN A 427 -63.32 -5.92 21.83
CA GLN A 427 -63.17 -5.45 20.43
C GLN A 427 -62.40 -4.13 20.31
N GLU A 428 -62.66 -3.18 21.22
CA GLU A 428 -61.98 -1.91 21.23
C GLU A 428 -60.51 -2.07 21.63
N LYS A 429 -60.23 -3.01 22.54
CA LYS A 429 -58.88 -3.33 22.95
C LYS A 429 -58.06 -3.99 21.83
N ALA A 430 -58.66 -4.93 21.15
CA ALA A 430 -58.01 -5.53 19.96
C ALA A 430 -57.72 -4.49 18.87
N ARG A 431 -58.64 -3.51 18.71
CA ARG A 431 -58.48 -2.41 17.77
C ARG A 431 -57.32 -1.48 18.16
N ILE A 432 -57.20 -1.19 19.48
CA ILE A 432 -56.11 -0.37 19.99
C ILE A 432 -54.76 -1.11 19.90
N GLU A 433 -54.74 -2.42 20.13
CA GLU A 433 -53.54 -3.23 19.99
C GLU A 433 -53.09 -3.32 18.51
N GLU A 434 -54.07 -3.48 17.58
CA GLU A 434 -53.78 -3.50 16.14
C GLU A 434 -53.26 -2.12 15.64
N GLU A 435 -53.81 -1.02 16.16
CA GLU A 435 -53.34 0.34 15.84
C GLU A 435 -51.96 0.64 16.44
N ASN A 436 -51.68 0.15 17.65
CA ASN A 436 -50.38 0.31 18.28
C ASN A 436 -49.29 -0.56 17.60
N ALA A 437 -49.66 -1.79 17.23
CA ALA A 437 -48.77 -2.66 16.46
C ALA A 437 -48.41 -2.02 15.11
N ARG A 438 -49.40 -1.41 14.43
CA ARG A 438 -49.17 -0.70 13.17
C ARG A 438 -48.28 0.54 13.33
N LYS A 439 -48.49 1.32 14.38
CA LYS A 439 -47.62 2.48 14.68
C LYS A 439 -46.19 2.08 15.05
N GLU A 440 -46.01 0.94 15.70
CA GLU A 440 -44.70 0.42 16.05
C GLU A 440 -44.00 -0.14 14.81
N GLU A 441 -44.72 -0.77 13.90
CA GLU A 441 -44.17 -1.24 12.62
C GLU A 441 -43.80 -0.08 11.71
N GLU A 442 -44.63 0.97 11.64
CA GLU A 442 -44.35 2.21 10.92
C GLU A 442 -43.09 2.94 11.51
N ARG A 443 -42.94 2.93 12.84
CA ARG A 443 -41.75 3.50 13.49
C ARG A 443 -40.46 2.72 13.19
N LYS A 444 -40.58 1.40 13.21
CA LYS A 444 -39.44 0.53 12.84
C LYS A 444 -39.03 0.66 11.37
N GLU A 445 -40.00 0.88 10.51
CA GLU A 445 -39.76 1.14 9.10
C GLU A 445 -39.13 2.51 8.87
N GLN A 446 -39.53 3.51 9.65
CA GLN A 446 -38.95 4.85 9.61
C GLN A 446 -37.47 4.86 10.11
N GLU A 447 -37.21 4.18 11.24
CA GLU A 447 -35.84 4.00 11.75
C GLU A 447 -34.94 3.26 10.74
N ARG A 448 -35.48 2.27 10.02
CA ARG A 448 -34.72 1.60 8.92
C ARG A 448 -34.45 2.54 7.76
N LYS A 449 -35.37 3.43 7.42
CA LYS A 449 -35.17 4.42 6.35
C LYS A 449 -34.15 5.49 6.74
N GLU A 450 -34.14 5.91 8.02
CA GLU A 450 -33.15 6.87 8.53
C GLU A 450 -31.74 6.27 8.58
N VAL A 451 -31.60 5.02 8.99
CA VAL A 451 -30.32 4.31 9.00
C VAL A 451 -29.81 4.12 7.57
N ALA A 452 -30.68 3.70 6.65
CA ALA A 452 -30.32 3.54 5.24
C ALA A 452 -29.93 4.87 4.59
N ALA A 453 -30.59 5.97 4.96
CA ALA A 453 -30.25 7.31 4.47
C ALA A 453 -28.91 7.80 5.05
N ALA A 454 -28.61 7.45 6.31
CA ALA A 454 -27.33 7.76 6.92
C ALA A 454 -26.17 6.99 6.25
N GLU A 455 -26.38 5.70 5.97
CA GLU A 455 -25.41 4.88 5.23
C GLU A 455 -25.18 5.37 3.79
N GLU A 456 -26.26 5.86 3.13
CA GLU A 456 -26.17 6.43 1.78
C GLU A 456 -25.39 7.76 1.78
N MET A 457 -25.62 8.61 2.81
CA MET A 457 -24.86 9.86 2.97
C MET A 457 -23.39 9.60 3.29
N GLU A 458 -23.09 8.62 4.11
CA GLU A 458 -21.71 8.23 4.42
C GLU A 458 -20.99 7.68 3.18
N ARG A 459 -21.70 6.88 2.36
CA ARG A 459 -21.17 6.44 1.05
C ARG A 459 -20.89 7.60 0.10
N GLN A 460 -21.80 8.58 0.02
CA GLN A 460 -21.62 9.76 -0.81
C GLN A 460 -20.48 10.64 -0.29
N GLN A 461 -20.32 10.75 1.02
CA GLN A 461 -19.22 11.49 1.62
C GLN A 461 -17.86 10.84 1.30
N THR A 462 -17.79 9.54 1.46
CA THR A 462 -16.57 8.75 1.15
C THR A 462 -16.24 8.78 -0.34
N GLU A 463 -17.27 8.75 -1.20
CA GLU A 463 -17.08 8.88 -2.66
C GLU A 463 -16.61 10.28 -3.06
N ASN A 464 -17.11 11.31 -2.37
CA ASN A 464 -16.67 12.68 -2.61
C ASN A 464 -15.24 12.93 -2.12
N GLU A 465 -14.88 12.39 -0.95
CA GLU A 465 -13.50 12.44 -0.45
C GLU A 465 -12.53 11.73 -1.39
N ARG A 466 -12.97 10.57 -1.95
CA ARG A 466 -12.17 9.86 -2.96
C ARG A 466 -11.99 10.67 -4.23
N LYS A 467 -13.06 11.31 -4.73
CA LYS A 467 -13.00 12.18 -5.91
C LYS A 467 -12.11 13.41 -5.66
N GLN A 468 -12.19 13.98 -4.46
CA GLN A 468 -11.32 15.11 -4.08
C GLN A 468 -9.85 14.68 -4.00
N ALA A 469 -9.57 13.49 -3.48
CA ALA A 469 -8.21 12.95 -3.44
C ALA A 469 -7.68 12.62 -4.84
N GLU A 470 -8.53 12.12 -5.74
CA GLU A 470 -8.20 11.89 -7.16
C GLU A 470 -7.94 13.23 -7.89
N GLU A 471 -8.76 14.25 -7.62
CA GLU A 471 -8.58 15.61 -8.20
C GLU A 471 -7.33 16.32 -7.64
N GLU A 472 -7.02 16.10 -6.36
CA GLU A 472 -5.83 16.69 -5.73
C GLU A 472 -4.54 16.01 -6.25
N ALA A 473 -4.60 14.70 -6.47
CA ALA A 473 -3.52 13.94 -7.12
C ALA A 473 -3.32 14.35 -8.58
N GLU A 474 -4.43 14.64 -9.30
CA GLU A 474 -4.40 15.14 -10.68
C GLU A 474 -3.82 16.57 -10.74
N ARG A 475 -4.20 17.45 -9.80
CA ARG A 475 -3.63 18.80 -9.69
C ARG A 475 -2.14 18.78 -9.40
N GLN A 476 -1.70 17.92 -8.50
CA GLN A 476 -0.27 17.76 -8.20
C GLN A 476 0.53 17.25 -9.42
N ARG A 477 -0.10 16.42 -10.26
CA ARG A 477 0.50 16.00 -11.55
C ARG A 477 0.62 17.15 -12.54
N VAL A 478 -0.43 17.97 -12.63
CA VAL A 478 -0.45 19.13 -13.54
C VAL A 478 0.53 20.20 -13.07
N ASP A 479 0.63 20.41 -11.76
CA ASP A 479 1.57 21.37 -11.18
C ASP A 479 3.03 20.92 -11.34
N ALA A 480 3.28 19.60 -11.24
CA ALA A 480 4.60 19.03 -11.51
C ALA A 480 5.00 19.17 -12.98
N ASP A 481 4.05 18.93 -13.88
CA ASP A 481 4.24 19.07 -15.33
C ASP A 481 4.47 20.53 -15.73
N ASN A 482 3.76 21.46 -15.08
CA ASN A 482 3.94 22.89 -15.28
C ASN A 482 5.29 23.40 -14.74
N ALA A 483 5.71 22.91 -13.57
CA ALA A 483 7.02 23.23 -13.00
C ALA A 483 8.17 22.74 -13.90
N GLU A 484 7.99 21.57 -14.51
CA GLU A 484 8.95 21.02 -15.46
C GLU A 484 9.01 21.83 -16.77
N ARG A 485 7.87 22.35 -17.19
CA ARG A 485 7.75 23.26 -18.35
C ARG A 485 8.43 24.61 -18.09
N GLU A 486 8.20 25.20 -16.92
CA GLU A 486 8.83 26.47 -16.55
C GLU A 486 10.35 26.34 -16.37
N ALA A 487 10.81 25.21 -15.79
CA ALA A 487 12.23 24.90 -15.71
C ALA A 487 12.88 24.69 -17.09
N ARG A 488 12.10 24.27 -18.07
CA ARG A 488 12.56 24.10 -19.46
C ARG A 488 12.66 25.43 -20.21
N GLU A 489 11.73 26.34 -19.94
CA GLU A 489 11.73 27.69 -20.57
C GLU A 489 12.86 28.58 -20.00
N GLN A 490 13.21 28.43 -18.73
CA GLN A 490 14.35 29.15 -18.11
C GLN A 490 15.72 28.67 -18.57
N ARG A 491 15.82 27.54 -19.29
CA ARG A 491 17.09 27.03 -19.86
C ARG A 491 17.31 27.39 -21.33
N ILE A 492 16.33 28.04 -21.97
CA ILE A 492 16.39 28.42 -23.37
C ILE A 492 16.65 29.95 -23.55
N ASN A 493 16.65 30.71 -22.45
CA ASN A 493 17.17 32.08 -22.35
C ASN A 493 18.45 32.08 -21.49
#